data_d25e932dc4900b57c3a39c9c2b0133ad
#
_entry.id   d25e932dc4900b57c3a39c9c2b0133ad
#
_cell.length_a   1.000
_cell.length_b   1.000
_cell.length_c   1.000
_cell.angle_alpha   90.00
_cell.angle_beta   90.00
_cell.angle_gamma   90.00
#
_symmetry.space_group_name_H-M   'P 1'
#
loop_
_entity.id
_entity.type
_entity.pdbx_description
1 polymer ?
#
loop_
_entity_poly.entity_id
_entity_poly.type
_entity_poly.pdbx_seq_one_letter_code
_entity_poly.pdbx_strand_id
1 'polypeptide(L)'
;MNKTRKLMGLAAALAFAMVVLPATAFADTTQYDLFVNGEQFTSEKLTIECGEGTATYDPATQTLALNNASITNAIDYGGIHSKLTGDLTITLQGNNSITFDDNMGIMAAGNVEITGPGNLAINVDGETKDGMSVAGDVSVRETSLAVNAPGGIGIASDGTVSFDNAQVKSAALYAGIDAINLIIENGSVVDISATEDRCNAAFISARGGATGGNIRISSSNVVAKSVFPGLFAGDNLTISGASVQSTSYAAAALWARGDLIISGNAHVTLDGKDPSGCKGNFTVYAAEIDAKNTNVENIPAIFDNPTIGNDFDLTYAVAVDNEGATIDLIEHDGAEQAKGFLNLYKNIHFVTGEKSATYSFPFTKVVKKGGDIAPGTQEFELEIFNVGVGQIEDYADVTVTATVTTNGAGEYESLLTIQGPKSQVRDITCEGFCVREKNTGVANWTYSDAVYQIFCHEYEIATDGQSATQFSYDIFPVKLVETDNGAFYEKTQDTPVASMTFENVYTEKAAPAANDKPATDNKPAASTKPAANNKPAAGNIPQTGDSSALAIEFAVLLMAAGALTVAIATKKIRKEHDVR
;
A
#
# COMPACT_ATOMS: atom_id res chain seq x y z
N MET A 1 101.06 15.95 1.24
CA MET A 1 99.76 16.66 1.28
C MET A 1 98.63 15.94 0.56
N ASN A 2 98.57 14.60 0.47
CA ASN A 2 97.58 13.92 -0.37
C ASN A 2 96.85 12.73 0.29
N LYS A 3 97.09 12.47 1.54
CA LYS A 3 96.38 11.38 2.33
C LYS A 3 95.22 11.92 3.18
N THR A 4 95.28 13.17 3.61
CA THR A 4 94.25 13.80 4.45
C THR A 4 93.02 14.26 3.66
N ARG A 5 93.13 14.58 2.36
CA ARG A 5 92.02 14.97 1.50
C ARG A 5 91.16 13.78 1.05
N LYS A 6 91.72 12.55 1.04
CA LYS A 6 90.94 11.34 0.69
C LYS A 6 90.12 10.82 1.86
N LEU A 7 90.55 11.09 3.12
CA LEU A 7 89.77 10.69 4.29
C LEU A 7 88.61 11.63 4.57
N MET A 8 88.75 12.95 4.25
CA MET A 8 87.63 13.88 4.39
C MET A 8 86.54 13.66 3.32
N GLY A 9 86.91 13.20 2.12
CA GLY A 9 85.92 12.85 1.09
C GLY A 9 85.12 11.59 1.41
N LEU A 10 85.70 10.61 2.11
CA LEU A 10 85.01 9.40 2.50
C LEU A 10 84.10 9.61 3.73
N ALA A 11 84.49 10.49 4.68
CA ALA A 11 83.64 10.87 5.80
C ALA A 11 82.45 11.71 5.38
N ALA A 12 82.57 12.61 4.36
CA ALA A 12 81.48 13.39 3.82
C ALA A 12 80.51 12.51 2.98
N ALA A 13 81.03 11.48 2.29
CA ALA A 13 80.16 10.55 1.55
C ALA A 13 79.42 9.58 2.49
N LEU A 14 80.00 9.21 3.62
CA LEU A 14 79.31 8.40 4.62
C LEU A 14 78.27 9.23 5.43
N ALA A 15 78.55 10.53 5.69
CA ALA A 15 77.59 11.40 6.36
C ALA A 15 76.40 11.75 5.43
N PHE A 16 76.55 11.78 4.10
CA PHE A 16 75.46 12.02 3.16
C PHE A 16 74.67 10.75 2.85
N ALA A 17 75.24 9.54 3.06
CA ALA A 17 74.51 8.28 2.90
C ALA A 17 73.63 7.92 4.11
N MET A 18 73.78 8.56 5.27
CA MET A 18 72.95 8.38 6.44
C MET A 18 71.74 9.35 6.55
N VAL A 19 71.60 10.30 5.59
CA VAL A 19 70.52 11.30 5.63
C VAL A 19 69.36 11.00 4.66
N VAL A 20 69.46 9.94 3.88
CA VAL A 20 68.36 9.51 3.00
C VAL A 20 67.99 8.05 3.29
N LEU A 21 67.80 7.71 4.56
CA LEU A 21 66.81 6.69 4.86
C LEU A 21 65.48 7.39 4.73
N PRO A 22 64.55 6.92 3.89
CA PRO A 22 63.18 7.38 4.00
C PRO A 22 62.76 7.08 5.43
N ALA A 23 62.43 8.11 6.21
CA ALA A 23 61.63 7.91 7.37
C ALA A 23 60.35 7.23 6.83
N THR A 24 60.29 5.93 6.90
CA THR A 24 59.03 5.24 6.85
C THR A 24 58.26 5.86 7.98
N ALA A 25 57.44 6.86 7.68
CA ALA A 25 56.42 7.28 8.61
C ALA A 25 55.62 6.00 8.86
N PHE A 26 55.85 5.39 10.02
CA PHE A 26 54.93 4.40 10.53
C PHE A 26 53.64 5.20 10.67
N ALA A 27 52.72 5.04 9.73
CA ALA A 27 51.37 5.56 9.89
C ALA A 27 50.88 4.94 11.20
N ASP A 28 50.57 5.79 12.18
CA ASP A 28 50.00 5.30 13.43
C ASP A 28 48.74 4.50 13.06
N THR A 29 48.67 3.27 13.58
CA THR A 29 47.51 2.40 13.36
C THR A 29 46.30 3.09 13.95
N THR A 30 45.38 3.51 13.11
CA THR A 30 44.10 4.08 13.54
C THR A 30 43.22 2.97 14.11
N GLN A 31 42.75 3.14 15.32
CA GLN A 31 41.77 2.26 15.95
C GLN A 31 40.36 2.82 15.67
N TYR A 32 39.44 1.96 15.25
CA TYR A 32 38.05 2.33 15.03
C TYR A 32 37.21 1.93 16.26
N ASP A 33 36.21 2.74 16.56
CA ASP A 33 35.28 2.53 17.68
C ASP A 33 34.23 1.44 17.37
N LEU A 34 34.67 0.35 16.74
CA LEU A 34 33.86 -0.79 16.37
C LEU A 34 34.59 -2.09 16.72
N PHE A 35 33.91 -2.97 17.45
CA PHE A 35 34.40 -4.26 17.91
C PHE A 35 33.46 -5.36 17.44
N VAL A 36 33.98 -6.46 16.94
CA VAL A 36 33.22 -7.64 16.53
C VAL A 36 33.95 -8.89 16.98
N ASN A 37 33.21 -9.87 17.46
CA ASN A 37 33.74 -11.17 17.88
C ASN A 37 34.95 -11.06 18.87
N GLY A 38 34.93 -10.06 19.77
CA GLY A 38 35.97 -9.83 20.75
C GLY A 38 37.20 -9.07 20.24
N GLU A 39 37.20 -8.57 19.00
CA GLU A 39 38.34 -7.89 18.39
C GLU A 39 37.93 -6.48 17.88
N GLN A 40 38.87 -5.52 17.98
CA GLN A 40 38.72 -4.16 17.50
C GLN A 40 39.19 -4.02 16.05
N PHE A 41 38.43 -3.31 15.22
CA PHE A 41 38.88 -2.92 13.89
C PHE A 41 39.94 -1.84 13.95
N THR A 42 40.92 -1.95 13.06
CA THR A 42 41.99 -0.95 12.89
C THR A 42 42.26 -0.71 11.42
N SER A 43 43.02 0.37 11.09
CA SER A 43 43.44 0.64 9.71
C SER A 43 44.27 -0.48 9.06
N GLU A 44 44.86 -1.36 9.88
CA GLU A 44 45.63 -2.52 9.43
C GLU A 44 44.83 -3.82 9.45
N LYS A 45 43.70 -3.84 10.17
CA LYS A 45 42.81 -5.01 10.32
C LYS A 45 41.36 -4.60 10.08
N LEU A 46 40.95 -4.62 8.84
CA LEU A 46 39.55 -4.32 8.40
C LEU A 46 38.68 -5.57 8.22
N THR A 47 39.24 -6.76 8.46
CA THR A 47 38.51 -8.03 8.42
C THR A 47 38.81 -8.83 9.64
N ILE A 48 37.79 -9.36 10.30
CA ILE A 48 37.83 -10.24 11.46
C ILE A 48 37.18 -11.56 11.07
N GLU A 49 37.87 -12.66 11.39
CA GLU A 49 37.33 -14.02 11.19
C GLU A 49 36.25 -14.30 12.25
N CYS A 50 35.11 -14.78 11.82
CA CYS A 50 33.98 -15.09 12.68
C CYS A 50 33.47 -16.52 12.39
N GLY A 51 34.14 -17.51 13.01
CA GLY A 51 33.92 -18.92 12.68
C GLY A 51 34.42 -19.26 11.28
N GLU A 52 33.57 -19.79 10.43
CA GLU A 52 33.89 -20.07 9.01
C GLU A 52 33.64 -18.84 8.09
N GLY A 53 33.06 -17.77 8.63
CA GLY A 53 32.75 -16.54 7.90
C GLY A 53 33.58 -15.35 8.40
N THR A 54 33.21 -14.17 7.90
CA THR A 54 33.97 -12.93 8.15
C THR A 54 33.07 -11.75 8.49
N ALA A 55 33.63 -10.81 9.25
CA ALA A 55 33.13 -9.46 9.43
C ALA A 55 34.16 -8.49 8.84
N THR A 56 33.75 -7.68 7.84
CA THR A 56 34.60 -6.71 7.17
C THR A 56 34.06 -5.31 7.36
N TYR A 57 34.89 -4.38 7.82
CA TYR A 57 34.48 -2.99 8.09
C TYR A 57 35.06 -2.03 7.06
N ASP A 58 34.22 -1.18 6.50
CA ASP A 58 34.61 -0.03 5.69
C ASP A 58 34.42 1.25 6.52
N PRO A 59 35.50 1.88 6.99
CA PRO A 59 35.41 3.09 7.81
C PRO A 59 34.98 4.33 7.04
N ALA A 60 35.06 4.33 5.71
CA ALA A 60 34.66 5.48 4.89
C ALA A 60 33.14 5.61 4.80
N THR A 61 32.44 4.48 4.83
CA THR A 61 30.97 4.40 4.76
C THR A 61 30.35 3.97 6.09
N GLN A 62 31.16 3.67 7.10
CA GLN A 62 30.73 3.07 8.38
C GLN A 62 29.90 1.79 8.17
N THR A 63 30.30 0.96 7.22
CA THR A 63 29.60 -0.27 6.85
C THR A 63 30.33 -1.50 7.37
N LEU A 64 29.62 -2.33 8.14
CA LEU A 64 30.05 -3.64 8.61
C LEU A 64 29.40 -4.73 7.74
N ALA A 65 30.16 -5.39 6.89
CA ALA A 65 29.69 -6.52 6.10
C ALA A 65 29.88 -7.84 6.85
N LEU A 66 28.80 -8.57 7.10
CA LEU A 66 28.82 -9.92 7.68
C LEU A 66 28.57 -10.94 6.57
N ASN A 67 29.47 -11.91 6.43
CA ASN A 67 29.36 -12.97 5.43
C ASN A 67 29.54 -14.34 6.09
N ASN A 68 28.42 -15.05 6.30
CA ASN A 68 28.35 -16.33 7.01
C ASN A 68 29.06 -16.27 8.39
N ALA A 69 29.01 -15.11 9.04
CA ALA A 69 29.71 -14.85 10.29
C ALA A 69 29.05 -15.56 11.48
N SER A 70 29.85 -16.25 12.27
CA SER A 70 29.47 -16.83 13.57
C SER A 70 30.20 -16.09 14.68
N ILE A 71 29.50 -15.19 15.39
CA ILE A 71 30.04 -14.35 16.44
C ILE A 71 29.74 -15.00 17.78
N THR A 72 30.79 -15.44 18.47
CA THR A 72 30.70 -16.16 19.73
C THR A 72 31.60 -15.59 20.84
N ASN A 73 32.39 -14.54 20.52
CA ASN A 73 33.19 -13.81 21.49
C ASN A 73 32.70 -12.37 21.60
N ALA A 74 32.77 -11.81 22.79
CA ALA A 74 32.33 -10.45 23.08
C ALA A 74 33.44 -9.64 23.75
N ILE A 75 33.39 -8.32 23.58
CA ILE A 75 34.15 -7.35 24.34
C ILE A 75 33.18 -6.30 24.88
N ASP A 76 33.40 -5.81 26.07
CA ASP A 76 32.57 -4.76 26.69
C ASP A 76 31.06 -5.04 26.61
N TYR A 77 30.65 -6.30 26.79
CA TYR A 77 29.26 -6.78 26.84
C TYR A 77 28.53 -6.98 25.51
N GLY A 78 29.15 -6.78 24.34
CA GLY A 78 28.50 -6.98 23.06
C GLY A 78 29.27 -7.84 22.05
N GLY A 79 28.61 -8.70 21.30
CA GLY A 79 29.19 -9.44 20.17
C GLY A 79 29.55 -8.54 19.00
N ILE A 80 28.66 -7.58 18.69
CA ILE A 80 28.96 -6.38 17.92
C ILE A 80 28.81 -5.21 18.89
N HIS A 81 29.91 -4.52 19.17
CA HIS A 81 29.93 -3.35 20.03
C HIS A 81 30.40 -2.13 19.23
N SER A 82 29.49 -1.22 18.95
CA SER A 82 29.76 0.03 18.27
C SER A 82 29.72 1.21 19.25
N LYS A 83 30.85 1.86 19.42
CA LYS A 83 30.98 3.15 20.14
C LYS A 83 30.86 4.35 19.16
N LEU A 84 30.59 4.08 17.86
CA LEU A 84 30.30 5.10 16.88
C LEU A 84 29.05 5.86 17.29
N THR A 85 29.11 7.19 17.25
CA THR A 85 27.97 8.06 17.56
C THR A 85 27.12 8.39 16.33
N GLY A 86 27.58 7.98 15.14
CA GLY A 86 26.88 8.07 13.86
C GLY A 86 26.19 6.77 13.48
N ASP A 87 25.83 6.68 12.22
CA ASP A 87 25.12 5.53 11.66
C ASP A 87 26.09 4.35 11.43
N LEU A 88 25.74 3.15 11.89
CA LEU A 88 26.40 1.90 11.53
C LEU A 88 25.48 1.11 10.62
N THR A 89 25.88 0.89 9.37
CA THR A 89 25.20 0.00 8.44
C THR A 89 25.77 -1.41 8.54
N ILE A 90 24.95 -2.41 8.87
CA ILE A 90 25.32 -3.83 8.88
C ILE A 90 24.72 -4.47 7.62
N THR A 91 25.58 -4.88 6.69
CA THR A 91 25.14 -5.59 5.48
C THR A 91 25.30 -7.09 5.65
N LEU A 92 24.27 -7.85 5.30
CA LEU A 92 24.22 -9.29 5.52
C LEU A 92 24.35 -10.07 4.21
N GLN A 93 25.25 -11.05 4.20
CA GLN A 93 25.35 -12.05 3.15
C GLN A 93 25.38 -13.45 3.76
N GLY A 94 24.55 -14.36 3.25
CA GLY A 94 24.43 -15.73 3.78
C GLY A 94 23.81 -15.77 5.18
N ASN A 95 24.19 -16.76 5.98
CA ASN A 95 23.62 -17.00 7.30
C ASN A 95 24.56 -16.49 8.38
N ASN A 96 24.15 -15.45 9.09
CA ASN A 96 24.95 -14.86 10.16
C ASN A 96 24.33 -15.15 11.53
N SER A 97 25.16 -15.35 12.54
CA SER A 97 24.71 -15.63 13.89
C SER A 97 25.54 -14.91 14.95
N ILE A 98 24.87 -14.50 16.01
CA ILE A 98 25.47 -14.00 17.26
C ILE A 98 24.91 -14.86 18.38
N THR A 99 25.76 -15.51 19.18
CA THR A 99 25.29 -16.41 20.24
C THR A 99 26.09 -16.22 21.50
N PHE A 100 25.41 -15.93 22.62
CA PHE A 100 25.99 -15.73 23.93
C PHE A 100 25.12 -16.29 25.05
N ASP A 101 25.79 -16.71 26.12
CA ASP A 101 25.14 -17.12 27.38
C ASP A 101 25.03 -15.96 28.39
N ASP A 102 25.89 -14.93 28.33
CA ASP A 102 25.92 -13.81 29.31
C ASP A 102 26.39 -12.48 28.72
N ASN A 103 26.18 -12.23 27.44
CA ASN A 103 26.48 -10.95 26.79
C ASN A 103 25.34 -10.54 25.88
N MET A 104 25.26 -9.25 25.54
CA MET A 104 24.31 -8.73 24.54
C MET A 104 24.75 -9.15 23.13
N GLY A 105 23.78 -9.25 22.21
CA GLY A 105 24.09 -9.51 20.81
C GLY A 105 24.74 -8.31 20.14
N ILE A 106 23.99 -7.20 20.02
CA ILE A 106 24.46 -5.93 19.45
C ILE A 106 24.29 -4.82 20.48
N MET A 107 25.37 -4.08 20.74
CA MET A 107 25.35 -2.86 21.52
C MET A 107 25.88 -1.69 20.69
N ALA A 108 25.11 -0.61 20.55
CA ALA A 108 25.50 0.53 19.73
C ALA A 108 25.15 1.87 20.40
N ALA A 109 26.10 2.83 20.32
CA ALA A 109 25.94 4.19 20.83
C ALA A 109 25.24 5.14 19.81
N GLY A 110 25.19 4.78 18.54
CA GLY A 110 24.51 5.50 17.46
C GLY A 110 23.41 4.67 16.82
N ASN A 111 22.98 5.05 15.62
CA ASN A 111 21.96 4.32 14.86
C ASN A 111 22.51 3.02 14.27
N VAL A 112 21.63 2.04 14.07
CA VAL A 112 21.97 0.76 13.43
C VAL A 112 20.98 0.50 12.29
N GLU A 113 21.51 0.36 11.08
CA GLU A 113 20.76 -0.15 9.92
C GLU A 113 21.22 -1.58 9.61
N ILE A 114 20.29 -2.53 9.48
CA ILE A 114 20.56 -3.92 9.08
C ILE A 114 19.88 -4.17 7.74
N THR A 115 20.66 -4.57 6.73
CA THR A 115 20.17 -4.74 5.36
C THR A 115 20.92 -5.84 4.61
N GLY A 116 20.45 -6.22 3.42
CA GLY A 116 21.12 -7.17 2.52
C GLY A 116 20.39 -8.50 2.35
N PRO A 117 20.82 -9.33 1.38
CA PRO A 117 20.11 -10.54 1.00
C PRO A 117 20.31 -11.73 1.98
N GLY A 118 21.13 -11.55 3.03
CA GLY A 118 21.37 -12.58 4.05
C GLY A 118 20.35 -12.55 5.17
N ASN A 119 20.69 -13.24 6.27
CA ASN A 119 19.93 -13.19 7.52
C ASN A 119 20.87 -13.02 8.73
N LEU A 120 20.30 -12.57 9.85
CA LEU A 120 21.00 -12.48 11.13
C LEU A 120 20.13 -13.13 12.22
N ALA A 121 20.69 -14.12 12.91
CA ALA A 121 20.12 -14.71 14.12
C ALA A 121 20.91 -14.27 15.35
N ILE A 122 20.25 -13.67 16.32
CA ILE A 122 20.82 -13.26 17.61
C ILE A 122 20.17 -14.12 18.69
N ASN A 123 20.98 -14.91 19.40
CA ASN A 123 20.57 -15.77 20.50
C ASN A 123 21.38 -15.39 21.76
N VAL A 124 20.69 -14.86 22.76
CA VAL A 124 21.29 -14.40 24.01
C VAL A 124 20.53 -15.03 25.17
N ASP A 125 21.15 -15.91 25.91
CA ASP A 125 20.50 -16.74 26.94
C ASP A 125 20.75 -16.23 28.38
N GLY A 126 21.50 -15.13 28.55
CA GLY A 126 21.85 -14.58 29.86
C GLY A 126 20.72 -13.83 30.55
N GLU A 127 20.68 -13.90 31.88
CA GLU A 127 19.76 -13.09 32.70
C GLU A 127 20.02 -11.59 32.46
N THR A 128 18.96 -10.82 32.20
CA THR A 128 18.98 -9.37 31.94
C THR A 128 19.82 -8.93 30.71
N LYS A 129 20.05 -9.83 29.75
CA LYS A 129 20.81 -9.50 28.54
C LYS A 129 19.86 -9.31 27.37
N ASP A 130 20.04 -8.18 26.71
CA ASP A 130 19.23 -7.83 25.52
C ASP A 130 19.83 -8.43 24.26
N GLY A 131 18.98 -8.78 23.31
CA GLY A 131 19.42 -9.15 21.98
C GLY A 131 20.11 -8.00 21.27
N MET A 132 19.47 -6.84 21.27
CA MET A 132 20.02 -5.58 20.77
C MET A 132 19.75 -4.46 21.77
N SER A 133 20.76 -3.61 22.04
CA SER A 133 20.65 -2.40 22.86
C SER A 133 21.30 -1.23 22.11
N VAL A 134 20.46 -0.33 21.58
CA VAL A 134 20.87 0.73 20.67
C VAL A 134 20.41 2.09 21.22
N ALA A 135 21.36 3.01 21.43
CA ALA A 135 21.04 4.35 21.92
C ALA A 135 20.41 5.28 20.85
N GLY A 136 20.45 4.89 19.59
CA GLY A 136 19.82 5.57 18.46
C GLY A 136 18.70 4.75 17.84
N ASP A 137 18.40 5.03 16.58
CA ASP A 137 17.39 4.33 15.78
C ASP A 137 17.87 2.94 15.35
N VAL A 138 16.93 2.01 15.18
CA VAL A 138 17.14 0.69 14.57
C VAL A 138 16.31 0.59 13.31
N SER A 139 16.96 0.33 12.18
CA SER A 139 16.30 0.09 10.89
C SER A 139 16.65 -1.30 10.37
N VAL A 140 15.65 -2.09 9.98
CA VAL A 140 15.85 -3.40 9.33
C VAL A 140 15.13 -3.35 7.99
N ARG A 141 15.89 -3.50 6.88
CA ARG A 141 15.37 -3.32 5.53
C ARG A 141 15.76 -4.46 4.60
N GLU A 142 14.75 -4.99 3.89
CA GLU A 142 14.95 -5.98 2.82
C GLU A 142 15.77 -7.21 3.28
N THR A 143 15.62 -7.60 4.56
CA THR A 143 16.41 -8.69 5.15
C THR A 143 15.63 -9.45 6.22
N SER A 144 16.24 -10.48 6.79
CA SER A 144 15.67 -11.28 7.87
C SER A 144 16.47 -11.14 9.16
N LEU A 145 15.80 -10.79 10.27
CA LEU A 145 16.35 -10.67 11.60
C LEU A 145 15.57 -11.55 12.58
N ALA A 146 16.24 -12.45 13.27
CA ALA A 146 15.67 -13.22 14.36
C ALA A 146 16.41 -12.91 15.66
N VAL A 147 15.70 -12.48 16.70
CA VAL A 147 16.25 -12.17 18.02
C VAL A 147 15.56 -13.04 19.06
N ASN A 148 16.34 -13.76 19.84
CA ASN A 148 15.88 -14.56 20.97
C ASN A 148 16.67 -14.14 22.22
N ALA A 149 15.97 -13.50 23.17
CA ALA A 149 16.55 -12.98 24.42
C ALA A 149 15.67 -13.37 25.62
N PRO A 150 15.63 -14.66 26.00
CA PRO A 150 14.74 -15.18 27.05
C PRO A 150 15.01 -14.61 28.44
N GLY A 151 16.11 -13.87 28.68
CA GLY A 151 16.41 -13.20 29.92
C GLY A 151 16.31 -11.67 29.88
N GLY A 152 16.08 -11.05 28.73
CA GLY A 152 16.13 -9.60 28.55
C GLY A 152 15.04 -9.06 27.60
N ILE A 153 15.41 -8.02 26.87
CA ILE A 153 14.62 -7.38 25.81
C ILE A 153 15.15 -7.87 24.45
N GLY A 154 14.27 -8.13 23.51
CA GLY A 154 14.69 -8.52 22.16
C GLY A 154 15.42 -7.40 21.44
N ILE A 155 14.72 -6.30 21.16
CA ILE A 155 15.26 -5.10 20.53
C ILE A 155 14.94 -3.91 21.42
N ALA A 156 15.95 -3.33 22.07
CA ALA A 156 15.86 -2.10 22.85
C ALA A 156 16.47 -0.93 22.05
N SER A 157 15.73 0.16 21.93
CA SER A 157 16.16 1.37 21.21
C SER A 157 15.71 2.62 21.97
N ASP A 158 16.61 3.60 22.12
CA ASP A 158 16.24 4.93 22.64
C ASP A 158 15.74 5.87 21.52
N GLY A 159 15.50 5.34 20.32
CA GLY A 159 14.98 6.00 19.14
C GLY A 159 13.77 5.28 18.53
N THR A 160 13.70 5.33 17.21
CA THR A 160 12.69 4.64 16.41
C THR A 160 13.19 3.27 15.97
N VAL A 161 12.36 2.24 16.13
CA VAL A 161 12.54 0.94 15.46
C VAL A 161 11.70 0.91 14.20
N SER A 162 12.31 0.62 13.05
CA SER A 162 11.64 0.57 11.75
C SER A 162 11.93 -0.74 11.01
N PHE A 163 10.88 -1.32 10.41
CA PHE A 163 10.95 -2.50 9.56
C PHE A 163 10.33 -2.18 8.20
N ASP A 164 11.14 -2.31 7.15
CA ASP A 164 10.77 -1.99 5.77
C ASP A 164 11.05 -3.20 4.87
N ASN A 165 10.00 -3.86 4.35
CA ASN A 165 10.11 -5.09 3.57
C ASN A 165 10.99 -6.15 4.25
N ALA A 166 10.86 -6.30 5.58
CA ALA A 166 11.70 -7.12 6.42
C ALA A 166 10.94 -8.33 7.00
N GLN A 167 11.67 -9.41 7.30
CA GLN A 167 11.17 -10.53 8.07
C GLN A 167 11.79 -10.48 9.46
N VAL A 168 11.00 -10.16 10.48
CA VAL A 168 11.51 -9.97 11.83
C VAL A 168 10.81 -10.90 12.82
N LYS A 169 11.61 -11.60 13.61
CA LYS A 169 11.12 -12.33 14.78
C LYS A 169 11.87 -11.85 16.01
N SER A 170 11.13 -11.43 17.05
CA SER A 170 11.73 -11.04 18.33
C SER A 170 10.99 -11.70 19.48
N ALA A 171 11.66 -12.59 20.19
CA ALA A 171 11.15 -13.30 21.34
C ALA A 171 12.01 -12.97 22.57
N ALA A 172 11.38 -12.54 23.67
CA ALA A 172 12.07 -12.01 24.82
C ALA A 172 11.33 -12.31 26.14
N LEU A 173 11.98 -12.01 27.28
CA LEU A 173 11.34 -12.08 28.58
C LEU A 173 10.49 -10.82 28.82
N TYR A 174 11.13 -9.64 28.75
CA TYR A 174 10.51 -8.38 29.16
C TYR A 174 9.77 -7.65 28.03
N ALA A 175 10.39 -7.53 26.87
CA ALA A 175 9.74 -6.97 25.69
C ALA A 175 10.38 -7.53 24.42
N GLY A 176 9.58 -7.91 23.44
CA GLY A 176 10.10 -8.22 22.11
C GLY A 176 10.73 -6.99 21.46
N ILE A 177 10.04 -5.84 21.58
CA ILE A 177 10.54 -4.51 21.18
C ILE A 177 10.24 -3.51 22.29
N ASP A 178 11.25 -2.71 22.67
CA ASP A 178 11.12 -1.56 23.55
C ASP A 178 11.77 -0.33 22.88
N ALA A 179 10.98 0.67 22.48
CA ALA A 179 11.44 1.81 21.70
C ALA A 179 10.61 3.08 21.96
N ILE A 180 11.09 4.23 21.44
CA ILE A 180 10.32 5.47 21.45
C ILE A 180 9.20 5.42 20.40
N ASN A 181 9.49 4.97 19.17
CA ASN A 181 8.49 4.76 18.13
C ASN A 181 8.71 3.41 17.41
N LEU A 182 7.65 2.87 16.85
CA LEU A 182 7.69 1.66 16.02
C LEU A 182 6.99 1.91 14.67
N ILE A 183 7.71 1.63 13.58
CA ILE A 183 7.20 1.72 12.21
C ILE A 183 7.38 0.36 11.53
N ILE A 184 6.30 -0.20 11.00
CA ILE A 184 6.30 -1.47 10.26
C ILE A 184 5.59 -1.23 8.93
N GLU A 185 6.29 -1.43 7.81
CA GLU A 185 5.75 -1.06 6.50
C GLU A 185 6.26 -1.94 5.35
N ASN A 186 5.67 -1.72 4.16
CA ASN A 186 6.10 -2.25 2.86
C ASN A 186 6.21 -3.78 2.81
N GLY A 187 5.19 -4.49 3.33
CA GLY A 187 5.15 -5.95 3.25
C GLY A 187 5.98 -6.68 4.31
N SER A 188 6.41 -5.98 5.37
CA SER A 188 7.12 -6.61 6.47
C SER A 188 6.29 -7.70 7.16
N VAL A 189 6.95 -8.77 7.57
CA VAL A 189 6.38 -9.88 8.35
C VAL A 189 7.05 -9.91 9.72
N VAL A 190 6.28 -9.62 10.76
CA VAL A 190 6.83 -9.38 12.11
C VAL A 190 6.13 -10.25 13.14
N ASP A 191 6.90 -11.07 13.87
CA ASP A 191 6.44 -11.90 15.00
C ASP A 191 7.16 -11.44 16.29
N ILE A 192 6.39 -10.85 17.20
CA ILE A 192 6.93 -10.25 18.42
C ILE A 192 6.30 -10.92 19.64
N SER A 193 7.11 -11.28 20.62
CA SER A 193 6.59 -11.89 21.85
C SER A 193 7.36 -11.48 23.10
N ALA A 194 6.63 -11.40 24.24
CA ALA A 194 7.17 -11.28 25.58
C ALA A 194 6.48 -12.26 26.54
N THR A 195 7.23 -12.86 27.47
CA THR A 195 6.75 -13.96 28.32
C THR A 195 6.60 -13.61 29.79
N GLU A 196 7.20 -12.50 30.25
CA GLU A 196 7.12 -12.06 31.66
C GLU A 196 5.78 -11.38 31.97
N ASP A 197 5.29 -11.54 33.18
CA ASP A 197 4.12 -10.84 33.71
C ASP A 197 4.33 -9.31 33.60
N ARG A 198 3.30 -8.60 33.16
CA ARG A 198 3.28 -7.13 32.98
C ARG A 198 4.20 -6.58 31.90
N CYS A 199 4.65 -7.43 31.00
CA CYS A 199 5.48 -7.05 29.84
C CYS A 199 4.69 -7.15 28.54
N ASN A 200 4.94 -6.21 27.61
CA ASN A 200 4.29 -6.11 26.31
C ASN A 200 5.15 -6.76 25.22
N ALA A 201 4.55 -7.30 24.17
CA ALA A 201 5.31 -7.74 23.02
C ALA A 201 6.02 -6.56 22.34
N ALA A 202 5.31 -5.46 22.13
CA ALA A 202 5.88 -4.17 21.74
C ALA A 202 5.50 -3.10 22.78
N PHE A 203 6.48 -2.59 23.52
CA PHE A 203 6.33 -1.48 24.46
C PHE A 203 6.92 -0.21 23.84
N ILE A 204 6.05 0.65 23.34
CA ILE A 204 6.44 1.87 22.64
C ILE A 204 6.00 3.07 23.46
N SER A 205 6.95 3.80 24.01
CA SER A 205 6.67 4.91 24.93
C SER A 205 7.73 6.00 24.85
N ALA A 206 7.30 7.25 24.89
CA ALA A 206 8.21 8.39 25.03
C ALA A 206 9.00 8.28 26.35
N ARG A 207 10.31 8.49 26.29
CA ARG A 207 11.24 8.41 27.42
C ARG A 207 11.92 9.76 27.64
N GLY A 208 12.18 10.10 28.90
CA GLY A 208 13.02 11.24 29.23
C GLY A 208 12.55 12.60 28.71
N GLY A 209 11.23 12.77 28.44
CA GLY A 209 10.66 14.01 27.90
C GLY A 209 10.73 14.13 26.37
N ALA A 210 11.13 13.07 25.67
CA ALA A 210 11.04 12.99 24.21
C ALA A 210 9.56 12.96 23.74
N THR A 211 9.29 13.44 22.53
CA THR A 211 8.01 13.25 21.83
C THR A 211 8.03 11.89 21.15
N GLY A 212 6.97 11.12 21.26
CA GLY A 212 6.86 9.79 20.66
C GLY A 212 5.89 8.90 21.41
N GLY A 213 6.08 7.61 21.32
CA GLY A 213 5.18 6.60 21.85
C GLY A 213 4.21 6.09 20.79
N ASN A 214 4.51 6.33 19.50
CA ASN A 214 3.65 5.99 18.39
C ASN A 214 3.99 4.62 17.80
N ILE A 215 2.95 3.86 17.45
CA ILE A 215 3.05 2.66 16.62
C ILE A 215 2.35 2.95 15.29
N ARG A 216 3.06 2.70 14.18
CA ARG A 216 2.50 2.75 12.84
C ARG A 216 2.76 1.44 12.13
N ILE A 217 1.69 0.79 11.68
CA ILE A 217 1.75 -0.46 10.92
C ILE A 217 1.02 -0.24 9.60
N SER A 218 1.70 -0.44 8.48
CA SER A 218 1.11 -0.27 7.16
C SER A 218 1.51 -1.38 6.20
N SER A 219 0.53 -1.89 5.42
CA SER A 219 0.76 -2.87 4.35
C SER A 219 1.64 -4.06 4.77
N SER A 220 1.47 -4.58 5.99
CA SER A 220 2.37 -5.56 6.62
C SER A 220 1.59 -6.61 7.42
N ASN A 221 2.27 -7.70 7.80
CA ASN A 221 1.70 -8.75 8.65
C ASN A 221 2.39 -8.74 10.01
N VAL A 222 1.63 -8.56 11.09
CA VAL A 222 2.16 -8.48 12.46
C VAL A 222 1.46 -9.47 13.38
N VAL A 223 2.25 -10.26 14.10
CA VAL A 223 1.78 -11.10 15.19
C VAL A 223 2.46 -10.64 16.47
N ALA A 224 1.67 -10.25 17.48
CA ALA A 224 2.15 -9.79 18.78
C ALA A 224 1.53 -10.65 19.90
N LYS A 225 2.36 -11.24 20.78
CA LYS A 225 1.91 -12.11 21.87
C LYS A 225 2.62 -11.77 23.17
N SER A 226 1.85 -11.55 24.24
CA SER A 226 2.41 -11.29 25.56
C SER A 226 1.44 -11.62 26.69
N VAL A 227 1.91 -11.51 27.92
CA VAL A 227 1.05 -11.60 29.11
C VAL A 227 0.28 -10.29 29.32
N PHE A 228 0.90 -9.13 29.06
CA PHE A 228 0.29 -7.78 29.05
C PHE A 228 -0.07 -7.39 27.60
N PRO A 229 -0.50 -6.15 27.29
CA PRO A 229 -0.87 -5.82 25.92
C PRO A 229 0.17 -6.26 24.87
N GLY A 230 -0.30 -6.98 23.85
CA GLY A 230 0.57 -7.38 22.75
C GLY A 230 1.19 -6.16 22.08
N LEU A 231 0.37 -5.16 21.77
CA LEU A 231 0.81 -3.86 21.27
C LEU A 231 0.41 -2.77 22.27
N PHE A 232 1.40 -2.03 22.77
CA PHE A 232 1.19 -0.89 23.65
C PHE A 232 1.81 0.35 23.06
N ALA A 233 0.99 1.34 22.71
CA ALA A 233 1.44 2.68 22.29
C ALA A 233 1.29 3.67 23.45
N GLY A 234 2.37 4.37 23.80
CA GLY A 234 2.38 5.43 24.81
C GLY A 234 1.67 6.70 24.34
N ASP A 235 1.44 6.83 23.03
CA ASP A 235 0.66 7.86 22.39
C ASP A 235 -0.27 7.19 21.35
N ASN A 236 -0.11 7.40 20.06
CA ASN A 236 -1.03 6.97 19.03
C ASN A 236 -0.67 5.61 18.41
N LEU A 237 -1.68 4.88 17.97
CA LEU A 237 -1.53 3.65 17.21
C LEU A 237 -2.31 3.74 15.91
N THR A 238 -1.61 3.53 14.78
CA THR A 238 -2.22 3.54 13.44
C THR A 238 -1.96 2.23 12.73
N ILE A 239 -3.01 1.59 12.23
CA ILE A 239 -2.96 0.36 11.42
C ILE A 239 -3.64 0.66 10.09
N SER A 240 -2.94 0.47 8.97
CA SER A 240 -3.46 0.76 7.63
C SER A 240 -3.07 -0.30 6.61
N GLY A 241 -4.05 -0.94 5.97
CA GLY A 241 -3.79 -1.94 4.93
C GLY A 241 -3.00 -3.15 5.41
N ALA A 242 -3.03 -3.46 6.71
CA ALA A 242 -2.19 -4.45 7.35
C ALA A 242 -3.02 -5.58 7.98
N SER A 243 -2.42 -6.76 8.13
CA SER A 243 -2.97 -7.83 8.93
C SER A 243 -2.27 -7.86 10.29
N VAL A 244 -3.02 -7.63 11.37
CA VAL A 244 -2.49 -7.58 12.73
C VAL A 244 -3.22 -8.58 13.62
N GLN A 245 -2.48 -9.50 14.21
CA GLN A 245 -2.96 -10.39 15.25
C GLN A 245 -2.28 -10.04 16.58
N SER A 246 -3.04 -9.59 17.57
CA SER A 246 -2.50 -9.27 18.87
C SER A 246 -3.20 -10.08 19.96
N THR A 247 -2.41 -10.75 20.82
CA THR A 247 -2.88 -11.62 21.88
C THR A 247 -2.29 -11.19 23.21
N SER A 248 -3.14 -11.09 24.25
CA SER A 248 -2.72 -10.87 25.62
C SER A 248 -3.34 -11.93 26.54
N TYR A 249 -2.50 -12.53 27.41
CA TYR A 249 -2.95 -13.56 28.34
C TYR A 249 -3.51 -13.01 29.65
N ALA A 250 -3.31 -11.71 29.96
CA ALA A 250 -3.75 -11.12 31.24
C ALA A 250 -4.36 -9.71 31.13
N ALA A 251 -4.27 -9.05 29.96
CA ALA A 251 -4.72 -7.67 29.76
C ALA A 251 -5.41 -7.49 28.40
N ALA A 252 -5.56 -6.25 27.93
CA ALA A 252 -5.99 -5.91 26.58
C ALA A 252 -5.01 -6.44 25.52
N ALA A 253 -5.49 -6.95 24.41
CA ALA A 253 -4.61 -7.38 23.33
C ALA A 253 -3.85 -6.18 22.71
N LEU A 254 -4.51 -5.04 22.60
CA LEU A 254 -3.99 -3.79 22.05
C LEU A 254 -4.41 -2.62 22.93
N TRP A 255 -3.49 -1.68 23.18
CA TRP A 255 -3.80 -0.47 23.93
C TRP A 255 -2.99 0.74 23.43
N ALA A 256 -3.67 1.86 23.19
CA ALA A 256 -3.06 3.16 22.93
C ALA A 256 -3.46 4.17 24.03
N ARG A 257 -2.51 5.02 24.47
CA ARG A 257 -2.83 6.14 25.39
C ARG A 257 -3.38 7.36 24.67
N GLY A 258 -3.03 7.55 23.39
CA GLY A 258 -3.59 8.54 22.49
C GLY A 258 -4.68 7.94 21.62
N ASP A 259 -4.71 8.31 20.35
CA ASP A 259 -5.68 7.86 19.37
C ASP A 259 -5.34 6.48 18.79
N LEU A 260 -6.39 5.73 18.45
CA LEU A 260 -6.32 4.48 17.70
C LEU A 260 -7.02 4.67 16.35
N ILE A 261 -6.29 4.48 15.25
CA ILE A 261 -6.83 4.58 13.89
C ILE A 261 -6.60 3.26 13.15
N ILE A 262 -7.68 2.67 12.62
CA ILE A 262 -7.62 1.46 11.80
C ILE A 262 -8.27 1.76 10.44
N SER A 263 -7.56 1.48 9.33
CA SER A 263 -7.95 1.91 7.99
C SER A 263 -7.38 1.03 6.87
N GLY A 264 -7.70 1.36 5.63
CA GLY A 264 -7.05 0.81 4.42
C GLY A 264 -7.33 -0.67 4.19
N ASN A 265 -8.52 -1.17 4.53
CA ASN A 265 -8.89 -2.57 4.51
C ASN A 265 -8.01 -3.44 5.44
N ALA A 266 -7.59 -2.88 6.57
CA ALA A 266 -6.84 -3.62 7.57
C ALA A 266 -7.69 -4.76 8.16
N HIS A 267 -7.05 -5.90 8.41
CA HIS A 267 -7.63 -7.02 9.14
C HIS A 267 -6.98 -7.14 10.52
N VAL A 268 -7.76 -6.94 11.60
CA VAL A 268 -7.24 -6.86 12.96
C VAL A 268 -7.94 -7.89 13.85
N THR A 269 -7.15 -8.82 14.39
CA THR A 269 -7.60 -9.83 15.35
C THR A 269 -7.05 -9.51 16.74
N LEU A 270 -7.94 -9.34 17.71
CA LEU A 270 -7.63 -8.99 19.09
C LEU A 270 -8.14 -10.08 20.04
N ASP A 271 -7.25 -10.72 20.79
CA ASP A 271 -7.59 -11.73 21.80
C ASP A 271 -6.98 -11.31 23.14
N GLY A 272 -7.81 -10.80 24.04
CA GLY A 272 -7.38 -10.26 25.32
C GLY A 272 -8.22 -10.74 26.50
N LYS A 273 -7.83 -10.39 27.73
CA LYS A 273 -8.63 -10.57 28.95
C LYS A 273 -9.24 -9.26 29.45
N ASP A 274 -8.73 -8.13 28.97
CA ASP A 274 -9.31 -6.81 29.19
C ASP A 274 -9.74 -6.21 27.85
N PRO A 275 -10.61 -5.20 27.83
CA PRO A 275 -11.03 -4.55 26.60
C PRO A 275 -9.84 -3.90 25.87
N SER A 276 -9.72 -4.18 24.57
CA SER A 276 -8.75 -3.52 23.68
C SER A 276 -9.29 -2.17 23.21
N GLY A 277 -8.40 -1.17 23.04
CA GLY A 277 -8.82 0.15 22.59
C GLY A 277 -7.79 1.24 22.89
N CYS A 278 -8.26 2.44 23.18
CA CYS A 278 -7.42 3.60 23.48
C CYS A 278 -8.08 4.54 24.49
N LYS A 279 -7.31 5.53 24.99
CA LYS A 279 -7.84 6.63 25.82
C LYS A 279 -8.30 7.83 25.00
N GLY A 280 -7.79 7.99 23.79
CA GLY A 280 -8.16 9.02 22.85
C GLY A 280 -9.34 8.60 21.96
N ASN A 281 -9.30 8.98 20.70
CA ASN A 281 -10.35 8.61 19.75
C ASN A 281 -10.02 7.27 19.11
N PHE A 282 -10.97 6.35 19.18
CA PHE A 282 -10.91 5.12 18.39
C PHE A 282 -11.68 5.36 17.08
N THR A 283 -10.98 5.45 15.96
CA THR A 283 -11.58 5.70 14.64
C THR A 283 -11.30 4.53 13.70
N VAL A 284 -12.36 4.08 13.04
CA VAL A 284 -12.27 3.00 12.03
C VAL A 284 -12.81 3.52 10.71
N TYR A 285 -12.04 3.28 9.64
CA TYR A 285 -12.44 3.53 8.28
C TYR A 285 -12.78 2.19 7.59
N ALA A 286 -12.21 1.87 6.40
CA ALA A 286 -12.36 0.55 5.83
C ALA A 286 -11.49 -0.46 6.60
N ALA A 287 -12.11 -1.39 7.34
CA ALA A 287 -11.39 -2.40 8.12
C ALA A 287 -12.30 -3.58 8.52
N GLU A 288 -11.68 -4.71 8.82
CA GLU A 288 -12.28 -5.88 9.43
C GLU A 288 -11.65 -6.08 10.81
N ILE A 289 -12.48 -6.12 11.86
CA ILE A 289 -12.03 -6.24 13.24
C ILE A 289 -12.72 -7.44 13.89
N ASP A 290 -11.91 -8.35 14.40
CA ASP A 290 -12.31 -9.52 15.15
C ASP A 290 -11.75 -9.40 16.58
N ALA A 291 -12.60 -9.06 17.54
CA ALA A 291 -12.18 -8.82 18.90
C ALA A 291 -12.85 -9.79 19.86
N LYS A 292 -12.03 -10.39 20.75
CA LYS A 292 -12.46 -11.36 21.72
C LYS A 292 -11.89 -11.06 23.10
N ASN A 293 -12.74 -11.12 24.11
CA ASN A 293 -12.33 -11.09 25.51
C ASN A 293 -12.43 -12.49 26.13
N THR A 294 -11.31 -13.04 26.55
CA THR A 294 -11.22 -14.40 27.10
C THR A 294 -11.38 -14.44 28.64
N ASN A 295 -11.69 -13.31 29.29
CA ASN A 295 -11.98 -13.27 30.71
C ASN A 295 -13.20 -14.12 31.04
N VAL A 296 -13.22 -14.69 32.24
CA VAL A 296 -14.38 -15.46 32.75
C VAL A 296 -15.56 -14.55 33.08
N GLU A 297 -15.30 -13.28 33.41
CA GLU A 297 -16.31 -12.25 33.61
C GLU A 297 -16.85 -11.77 32.26
N ASN A 298 -18.08 -11.24 32.30
CA ASN A 298 -18.70 -10.71 31.10
C ASN A 298 -18.21 -9.29 30.78
N ILE A 299 -16.95 -9.17 30.37
CA ILE A 299 -16.27 -7.92 30.04
C ILE A 299 -16.24 -7.78 28.52
N PRO A 300 -16.58 -6.61 27.96
CA PRO A 300 -16.51 -6.36 26.51
C PRO A 300 -15.12 -6.61 25.92
N ALA A 301 -15.07 -6.94 24.63
CA ALA A 301 -13.82 -7.10 23.92
C ALA A 301 -13.16 -5.76 23.54
N ILE A 302 -13.97 -4.72 23.37
CA ILE A 302 -13.56 -3.35 22.98
C ILE A 302 -13.89 -2.38 24.10
N PHE A 303 -12.99 -1.46 24.42
CA PHE A 303 -13.11 -0.50 25.52
C PHE A 303 -14.20 0.55 25.26
N ASP A 304 -14.12 1.24 24.13
CA ASP A 304 -15.08 2.26 23.68
C ASP A 304 -15.60 1.93 22.29
N ASN A 305 -16.80 2.40 21.95
CA ASN A 305 -17.31 2.28 20.60
C ASN A 305 -16.41 3.05 19.62
N PRO A 306 -15.97 2.41 18.54
CA PRO A 306 -15.23 3.11 17.50
C PRO A 306 -16.12 4.14 16.78
N THR A 307 -15.56 5.29 16.49
CA THR A 307 -16.13 6.23 15.53
C THR A 307 -15.87 5.70 14.12
N ILE A 308 -16.92 5.43 13.35
CA ILE A 308 -16.78 5.09 11.94
C ILE A 308 -16.67 6.39 11.16
N GLY A 309 -15.63 6.52 10.30
CA GLY A 309 -15.38 7.74 9.52
C GLY A 309 -16.60 8.15 8.67
N ASN A 310 -16.79 9.44 8.45
CA ASN A 310 -18.02 9.99 7.83
C ASN A 310 -18.39 9.39 6.46
N ASP A 311 -17.39 9.00 5.65
CA ASP A 311 -17.58 8.42 4.33
C ASP A 311 -17.65 6.88 4.36
N PHE A 312 -17.70 6.29 5.56
CA PHE A 312 -17.74 4.85 5.77
C PHE A 312 -18.99 4.43 6.54
N ASP A 313 -19.30 3.15 6.48
CA ASP A 313 -20.43 2.58 7.16
C ASP A 313 -20.11 1.18 7.69
N LEU A 314 -20.93 0.72 8.66
CA LEU A 314 -20.89 -0.65 9.13
C LEU A 314 -21.59 -1.53 8.09
N THR A 315 -20.81 -2.42 7.45
CA THR A 315 -21.33 -3.30 6.40
C THR A 315 -21.64 -4.70 6.91
N TYR A 316 -21.04 -5.09 8.04
CA TYR A 316 -21.24 -6.36 8.70
C TYR A 316 -20.94 -6.23 10.19
N ALA A 317 -21.77 -6.82 11.07
CA ALA A 317 -21.50 -6.88 12.49
C ALA A 317 -22.21 -8.08 13.13
N VAL A 318 -21.43 -9.00 13.68
CA VAL A 318 -21.90 -10.18 14.40
C VAL A 318 -21.26 -10.22 15.77
N ALA A 319 -22.06 -10.47 16.77
CA ALA A 319 -21.63 -10.61 18.16
C ALA A 319 -22.07 -11.94 18.77
N VAL A 320 -21.41 -12.35 19.84
CA VAL A 320 -21.86 -13.47 20.68
C VAL A 320 -22.36 -12.90 21.98
N ASP A 321 -23.62 -13.19 22.31
CA ASP A 321 -24.25 -12.74 23.53
C ASP A 321 -23.78 -13.51 24.79
N ASN A 322 -24.32 -13.15 25.95
CA ASN A 322 -23.96 -13.75 27.23
C ASN A 322 -24.40 -15.21 27.38
N GLU A 323 -25.31 -15.67 26.54
CA GLU A 323 -25.85 -17.03 26.51
C GLU A 323 -25.11 -17.91 25.49
N GLY A 324 -24.19 -17.30 24.69
CA GLY A 324 -23.40 -17.95 23.65
C GLY A 324 -24.09 -17.99 22.29
N ALA A 325 -25.24 -17.28 22.13
CA ALA A 325 -25.91 -17.17 20.84
C ALA A 325 -25.25 -16.10 19.95
N THR A 326 -25.17 -16.37 18.65
CA THR A 326 -24.70 -15.42 17.67
C THR A 326 -25.83 -14.49 17.25
N ILE A 327 -25.57 -13.18 17.28
CA ILE A 327 -26.50 -12.12 16.89
C ILE A 327 -25.91 -11.34 15.72
N ASP A 328 -26.66 -11.21 14.63
CA ASP A 328 -26.39 -10.23 13.59
C ASP A 328 -26.94 -8.86 14.06
N LEU A 329 -26.03 -7.93 14.38
CA LEU A 329 -26.41 -6.64 14.94
C LEU A 329 -27.07 -5.73 13.91
N ILE A 330 -26.72 -5.87 12.62
CA ILE A 330 -27.30 -5.05 11.55
C ILE A 330 -28.73 -5.51 11.26
N GLU A 331 -28.95 -6.81 11.22
CA GLU A 331 -30.28 -7.38 10.99
C GLU A 331 -31.21 -7.14 12.19
N HIS A 332 -30.66 -7.18 13.42
CA HIS A 332 -31.42 -6.98 14.67
C HIS A 332 -31.74 -5.51 14.93
N ASP A 333 -30.79 -4.59 14.80
CA ASP A 333 -30.89 -3.21 15.26
C ASP A 333 -30.81 -2.17 14.13
N GLY A 334 -30.37 -2.56 12.93
CA GLY A 334 -30.00 -1.67 11.85
C GLY A 334 -28.59 -1.10 12.02
N ALA A 335 -27.92 -0.78 10.91
CA ALA A 335 -26.51 -0.37 10.89
C ALA A 335 -26.21 0.86 11.79
N GLU A 336 -27.09 1.87 11.80
CA GLU A 336 -26.87 3.09 12.60
C GLU A 336 -26.94 2.83 14.12
N GLN A 337 -27.84 1.95 14.58
CA GLN A 337 -27.91 1.60 16.00
C GLN A 337 -26.80 0.62 16.40
N ALA A 338 -26.46 -0.33 15.50
CA ALA A 338 -25.39 -1.30 15.74
C ALA A 338 -24.04 -0.62 16.03
N LYS A 339 -23.73 0.51 15.39
CA LYS A 339 -22.52 1.32 15.66
C LYS A 339 -22.41 1.73 17.15
N GLY A 340 -23.54 1.97 17.82
CA GLY A 340 -23.59 2.35 19.23
C GLY A 340 -23.38 1.19 20.20
N PHE A 341 -23.29 -0.06 19.73
CA PHE A 341 -23.30 -1.25 20.58
C PHE A 341 -22.06 -2.14 20.42
N LEU A 342 -21.11 -1.78 19.57
CA LEU A 342 -19.94 -2.63 19.28
C LEU A 342 -19.10 -2.93 20.53
N ASN A 343 -19.08 -2.03 21.51
CA ASN A 343 -18.36 -2.19 22.78
C ASN A 343 -19.16 -2.93 23.87
N LEU A 344 -20.31 -3.53 23.57
CA LEU A 344 -21.11 -4.21 24.59
C LEU A 344 -20.85 -5.72 24.66
N TYR A 345 -20.17 -6.28 23.65
CA TYR A 345 -20.04 -7.71 23.48
C TYR A 345 -18.65 -8.23 23.81
N LYS A 346 -18.63 -9.41 24.42
CA LYS A 346 -17.41 -10.15 24.76
C LYS A 346 -16.68 -10.68 23.53
N ASN A 347 -17.41 -11.05 22.49
CA ASN A 347 -16.88 -11.42 21.19
C ASN A 347 -17.64 -10.60 20.13
N ILE A 348 -16.92 -9.89 19.33
CA ILE A 348 -17.46 -9.04 18.26
C ILE A 348 -16.61 -9.17 16.99
N HIS A 349 -17.26 -9.42 15.88
CA HIS A 349 -16.68 -9.33 14.55
C HIS A 349 -17.44 -8.30 13.75
N PHE A 350 -16.77 -7.30 13.23
CA PHE A 350 -17.40 -6.28 12.40
C PHE A 350 -16.51 -5.82 11.26
N VAL A 351 -17.16 -5.41 10.18
CA VAL A 351 -16.53 -4.88 8.96
C VAL A 351 -17.09 -3.52 8.66
N THR A 352 -16.21 -2.58 8.37
CA THR A 352 -16.57 -1.26 7.88
C THR A 352 -16.13 -1.11 6.43
N GLY A 353 -16.98 -0.52 5.59
CA GLY A 353 -16.71 -0.26 4.19
C GLY A 353 -17.04 1.17 3.80
N GLU A 354 -16.53 1.60 2.68
CA GLU A 354 -16.83 2.90 2.15
C GLU A 354 -18.30 2.98 1.71
N LYS A 355 -18.96 4.11 1.98
CA LYS A 355 -20.32 4.37 1.52
C LYS A 355 -20.37 4.41 0.00
N SER A 356 -21.43 3.85 -0.56
CA SER A 356 -21.70 4.00 -1.99
C SER A 356 -22.29 5.39 -2.28
N ALA A 357 -21.83 6.01 -3.35
CA ALA A 357 -22.43 7.20 -3.92
C ALA A 357 -23.11 6.87 -5.25
N THR A 358 -24.20 7.58 -5.55
CA THR A 358 -24.91 7.48 -6.83
C THR A 358 -25.19 8.88 -7.32
N TYR A 359 -24.59 9.25 -8.44
CA TYR A 359 -24.83 10.52 -9.11
C TYR A 359 -25.56 10.28 -10.43
N SER A 360 -26.60 11.08 -10.69
CA SER A 360 -27.44 10.95 -11.88
C SER A 360 -27.55 12.26 -12.62
N PHE A 361 -27.37 12.21 -13.94
CA PHE A 361 -27.35 13.36 -14.84
C PHE A 361 -28.37 13.14 -15.93
N PRO A 362 -29.34 14.08 -16.14
CA PRO A 362 -30.40 13.90 -17.12
C PRO A 362 -29.89 14.06 -18.56
N PHE A 363 -30.38 13.23 -19.43
CA PHE A 363 -30.20 13.41 -20.87
C PHE A 363 -31.49 13.09 -21.67
N THR A 364 -31.61 13.73 -22.83
CA THR A 364 -32.68 13.51 -23.76
C THR A 364 -32.12 12.93 -25.06
N LYS A 365 -32.62 11.79 -25.46
CA LYS A 365 -32.37 11.20 -26.76
C LYS A 365 -33.44 11.65 -27.77
N VAL A 366 -33.04 12.34 -28.83
CA VAL A 366 -33.91 12.77 -29.91
C VAL A 366 -33.66 11.88 -31.12
N VAL A 367 -34.73 11.21 -31.60
CA VAL A 367 -34.70 10.37 -32.79
C VAL A 367 -35.50 11.02 -33.88
N LYS A 368 -34.87 11.33 -35.01
CA LYS A 368 -35.51 11.92 -36.20
C LYS A 368 -35.59 10.91 -37.33
N LYS A 369 -36.71 10.97 -38.04
CA LYS A 369 -36.89 10.26 -39.30
C LYS A 369 -36.34 11.11 -40.45
N GLY A 370 -35.26 10.68 -41.09
CA GLY A 370 -34.67 11.33 -42.26
C GLY A 370 -34.85 10.56 -43.57
N GLY A 371 -35.36 9.33 -43.53
CA GLY A 371 -35.64 8.48 -44.68
C GLY A 371 -37.11 8.18 -44.88
N ASP A 372 -37.42 7.24 -45.76
CA ASP A 372 -38.79 6.83 -46.06
C ASP A 372 -39.38 5.91 -44.98
N ILE A 373 -38.53 5.10 -44.37
CA ILE A 373 -38.91 4.12 -43.35
C ILE A 373 -38.74 4.75 -41.96
N ALA A 374 -39.70 4.51 -41.06
CA ALA A 374 -39.60 4.95 -39.68
C ALA A 374 -38.58 4.08 -38.93
N PRO A 375 -37.80 4.65 -37.99
CA PRO A 375 -36.91 3.88 -37.13
C PRO A 375 -37.70 2.89 -36.27
N GLY A 376 -37.15 1.70 -36.07
CA GLY A 376 -37.67 0.71 -35.15
C GLY A 376 -37.16 0.93 -33.74
N THR A 377 -37.26 -0.11 -32.90
CA THR A 377 -36.66 -0.11 -31.56
C THR A 377 -35.13 -0.16 -31.67
N GLN A 378 -34.45 0.77 -30.97
CA GLN A 378 -33.00 0.86 -30.94
C GLN A 378 -32.56 1.28 -29.54
N GLU A 379 -31.49 0.65 -29.07
CA GLU A 379 -30.79 1.06 -27.87
C GLU A 379 -29.59 1.94 -28.24
N PHE A 380 -29.41 3.03 -27.49
CA PHE A 380 -28.28 3.94 -27.59
C PHE A 380 -27.57 3.99 -26.27
N GLU A 381 -26.24 4.05 -26.31
CA GLU A 381 -25.34 4.07 -25.17
C GLU A 381 -24.53 5.38 -25.19
N LEU A 382 -24.37 5.99 -24.02
CA LEU A 382 -23.43 7.09 -23.84
C LEU A 382 -22.12 6.52 -23.21
N GLU A 383 -21.01 7.16 -23.49
CA GLU A 383 -19.73 6.86 -22.86
C GLU A 383 -19.20 8.08 -22.12
N ILE A 384 -18.57 7.82 -20.99
CA ILE A 384 -17.85 8.80 -20.20
C ILE A 384 -16.38 8.72 -20.60
N PHE A 385 -15.73 9.86 -20.74
CA PHE A 385 -14.31 9.95 -21.03
C PHE A 385 -13.73 11.24 -20.47
N ASN A 386 -12.41 11.40 -20.51
CA ASN A 386 -11.69 12.55 -19.97
C ASN A 386 -12.11 12.84 -18.52
N VAL A 387 -12.06 11.80 -17.69
CA VAL A 387 -12.29 11.88 -16.24
C VAL A 387 -11.11 12.55 -15.56
N GLY A 388 -11.32 13.14 -14.39
CA GLY A 388 -10.33 13.98 -13.72
C GLY A 388 -9.00 13.28 -13.42
N VAL A 389 -9.03 12.01 -12.98
CA VAL A 389 -7.83 11.23 -12.67
C VAL A 389 -7.93 9.86 -13.34
N GLY A 390 -7.00 9.53 -14.23
CA GLY A 390 -6.97 8.22 -14.90
C GLY A 390 -7.96 8.06 -16.05
N GLN A 391 -8.38 6.82 -16.27
CA GLN A 391 -9.40 6.43 -17.25
C GLN A 391 -10.57 5.78 -16.50
N ILE A 392 -11.76 5.75 -17.09
CA ILE A 392 -12.93 5.16 -16.40
C ILE A 392 -12.73 3.66 -16.10
N GLU A 393 -11.93 2.97 -16.89
CA GLU A 393 -11.60 1.56 -16.73
C GLU A 393 -10.69 1.29 -15.51
N ASP A 394 -10.05 2.32 -14.97
CA ASP A 394 -9.23 2.22 -13.75
C ASP A 394 -10.08 2.08 -12.47
N TYR A 395 -11.39 2.34 -12.57
CA TYR A 395 -12.35 2.31 -11.47
C TYR A 395 -13.22 1.04 -11.50
N ALA A 396 -12.63 -0.09 -11.13
CA ALA A 396 -13.26 -1.41 -11.27
C ALA A 396 -14.58 -1.59 -10.48
N ASP A 397 -14.75 -0.85 -9.39
CA ASP A 397 -15.92 -0.94 -8.51
C ASP A 397 -17.00 0.10 -8.85
N VAL A 398 -16.80 0.89 -9.90
CA VAL A 398 -17.75 1.90 -10.37
C VAL A 398 -18.58 1.36 -11.54
N THR A 399 -19.88 1.46 -11.40
CA THR A 399 -20.83 1.11 -12.46
C THR A 399 -21.37 2.38 -13.11
N VAL A 400 -21.23 2.47 -14.44
CA VAL A 400 -21.83 3.53 -15.25
C VAL A 400 -23.01 2.95 -16.03
N THR A 401 -24.20 3.50 -15.79
CA THR A 401 -25.41 3.16 -16.56
C THR A 401 -25.83 4.36 -17.39
N ALA A 402 -25.78 4.22 -18.70
CA ALA A 402 -25.97 5.34 -19.63
C ALA A 402 -26.65 4.88 -20.93
N THR A 403 -27.72 4.11 -20.83
CA THR A 403 -28.43 3.57 -21.97
C THR A 403 -29.84 4.13 -22.06
N VAL A 404 -30.38 4.22 -23.29
CA VAL A 404 -31.77 4.56 -23.57
C VAL A 404 -32.29 3.73 -24.73
N THR A 405 -33.43 3.08 -24.52
CA THR A 405 -34.14 2.35 -25.59
C THR A 405 -35.21 3.24 -26.18
N THR A 406 -35.16 3.40 -27.49
CA THR A 406 -36.13 4.20 -28.25
C THR A 406 -37.04 3.31 -29.11
N ASN A 407 -38.25 3.75 -29.40
CA ASN A 407 -39.17 3.03 -30.27
C ASN A 407 -39.83 4.01 -31.25
N GLY A 408 -39.22 4.22 -32.40
CA GLY A 408 -39.65 5.18 -33.39
C GLY A 408 -38.95 6.55 -33.28
N ALA A 409 -39.47 7.51 -34.06
CA ALA A 409 -39.02 8.91 -33.94
C ALA A 409 -39.71 9.58 -32.76
N GLY A 410 -38.95 10.38 -31.99
CA GLY A 410 -39.47 11.06 -30.80
C GLY A 410 -38.35 11.52 -29.88
N GLU A 411 -38.73 12.00 -28.70
CA GLU A 411 -37.86 12.42 -27.62
C GLU A 411 -38.01 11.43 -26.48
N TYR A 412 -36.88 11.00 -25.91
CA TYR A 412 -36.79 9.99 -24.83
C TYR A 412 -35.86 10.50 -23.73
N GLU A 413 -36.44 10.72 -22.57
CA GLU A 413 -35.69 11.13 -21.37
C GLU A 413 -35.08 9.92 -20.69
N SER A 414 -33.84 10.05 -20.18
CA SER A 414 -33.12 9.02 -19.41
C SER A 414 -32.08 9.66 -18.49
N LEU A 415 -31.39 8.84 -17.71
CA LEU A 415 -30.36 9.26 -16.80
C LEU A 415 -29.04 8.54 -17.09
N LEU A 416 -27.96 9.30 -17.15
CA LEU A 416 -26.61 8.80 -16.97
C LEU A 416 -26.39 8.66 -15.48
N THR A 417 -26.11 7.47 -14.99
CA THR A 417 -25.88 7.18 -13.56
C THR A 417 -24.50 6.62 -13.35
N ILE A 418 -23.77 7.20 -12.40
CA ILE A 418 -22.45 6.74 -11.92
C ILE A 418 -22.66 6.29 -10.49
N GLN A 419 -22.35 5.03 -10.19
CA GLN A 419 -22.55 4.43 -8.88
C GLN A 419 -21.32 3.61 -8.48
N GLY A 420 -20.86 3.75 -7.24
CA GLY A 420 -19.72 3.01 -6.70
C GLY A 420 -19.28 3.56 -5.36
N PRO A 421 -18.09 3.14 -4.87
CA PRO A 421 -17.47 3.71 -3.68
C PRO A 421 -17.36 5.24 -3.81
N LYS A 422 -17.72 5.97 -2.74
CA LYS A 422 -17.83 7.44 -2.79
C LYS A 422 -16.52 8.12 -3.22
N SER A 423 -15.37 7.62 -2.78
CA SER A 423 -14.06 8.14 -3.20
C SER A 423 -13.84 8.00 -4.70
N GLN A 424 -14.12 6.82 -5.27
CA GLN A 424 -13.92 6.56 -6.69
C GLN A 424 -14.89 7.38 -7.54
N VAL A 425 -16.17 7.46 -7.14
CA VAL A 425 -17.15 8.30 -7.83
C VAL A 425 -16.75 9.77 -7.77
N ARG A 426 -16.21 10.24 -6.63
CA ARG A 426 -15.70 11.59 -6.47
C ARG A 426 -14.48 11.86 -7.36
N ASP A 427 -13.53 10.93 -7.45
CA ASP A 427 -12.35 11.08 -8.31
C ASP A 427 -12.71 11.19 -9.79
N ILE A 428 -13.76 10.47 -10.25
CA ILE A 428 -14.31 10.61 -11.59
C ILE A 428 -14.92 12.00 -11.79
N THR A 429 -15.57 12.56 -10.78
CA THR A 429 -16.45 13.74 -10.93
C THR A 429 -15.83 15.06 -10.46
N CYS A 430 -14.76 15.05 -9.62
CA CYS A 430 -14.23 16.25 -8.95
C CYS A 430 -13.60 17.28 -9.90
N GLU A 431 -12.96 16.86 -10.98
CA GLU A 431 -12.35 17.74 -11.98
C GLU A 431 -13.21 17.91 -13.24
N GLY A 432 -14.38 17.27 -13.21
CA GLY A 432 -15.28 17.19 -14.34
C GLY A 432 -14.95 16.04 -15.29
N PHE A 433 -15.93 15.63 -16.08
CA PHE A 433 -15.80 14.56 -17.07
C PHE A 433 -16.59 14.91 -18.31
N CYS A 434 -16.26 14.27 -19.42
CA CYS A 434 -16.94 14.45 -20.70
C CYS A 434 -17.88 13.28 -20.99
N VAL A 435 -18.98 13.57 -21.68
CA VAL A 435 -20.00 12.59 -22.11
C VAL A 435 -20.27 12.77 -23.59
N ARG A 436 -20.30 11.67 -24.34
CA ARG A 436 -20.72 11.62 -25.73
C ARG A 436 -21.50 10.35 -26.00
N GLU A 437 -22.20 10.33 -27.14
CA GLU A 437 -22.83 9.12 -27.61
C GLU A 437 -21.82 8.17 -28.24
N LYS A 438 -21.96 6.89 -27.96
CA LYS A 438 -21.17 5.82 -28.54
C LYS A 438 -21.68 5.47 -29.93
N ASN A 439 -20.86 5.66 -30.94
CA ASN A 439 -21.21 5.25 -32.29
C ASN A 439 -21.01 3.76 -32.48
N THR A 440 -22.07 2.97 -32.45
CA THR A 440 -22.04 1.51 -32.62
C THR A 440 -22.01 1.05 -34.06
N GLY A 441 -22.06 1.97 -35.03
CA GLY A 441 -21.97 1.69 -36.48
C GLY A 441 -23.18 0.97 -37.07
N VAL A 442 -24.34 1.02 -36.40
CA VAL A 442 -25.58 0.43 -36.96
C VAL A 442 -25.98 1.15 -38.22
N ALA A 443 -26.27 0.40 -39.29
CA ALA A 443 -26.58 0.95 -40.60
C ALA A 443 -27.81 1.87 -40.58
N ASN A 444 -27.81 2.88 -41.46
CA ASN A 444 -28.85 3.87 -41.62
C ASN A 444 -28.99 4.90 -40.49
N TRP A 445 -28.14 4.83 -39.44
CA TRP A 445 -28.13 5.82 -38.38
C TRP A 445 -26.99 6.84 -38.58
N THR A 446 -27.31 8.11 -38.42
CA THR A 446 -26.36 9.18 -38.16
C THR A 446 -26.42 9.49 -36.68
N TYR A 447 -25.32 9.21 -35.98
CA TYR A 447 -25.21 9.40 -34.54
C TYR A 447 -24.95 10.86 -34.20
N SER A 448 -25.29 11.25 -32.97
CA SER A 448 -24.98 12.57 -32.43
C SER A 448 -23.48 12.77 -32.29
N ASP A 449 -23.01 13.94 -32.70
CA ASP A 449 -21.64 14.42 -32.45
C ASP A 449 -21.54 15.34 -31.24
N ALA A 450 -22.64 15.53 -30.51
CA ALA A 450 -22.71 16.35 -29.33
C ALA A 450 -21.82 15.78 -28.22
N VAL A 451 -21.04 16.66 -27.60
CA VAL A 451 -20.20 16.36 -26.43
C VAL A 451 -20.58 17.34 -25.33
N TYR A 452 -20.69 16.81 -24.13
CA TYR A 452 -20.95 17.60 -22.93
C TYR A 452 -19.85 17.39 -21.89
N GLN A 453 -19.50 18.46 -21.18
CA GLN A 453 -18.65 18.40 -20.00
C GLN A 453 -19.50 18.69 -18.76
N ILE A 454 -19.35 17.84 -17.75
CA ILE A 454 -20.08 17.93 -16.49
C ILE A 454 -19.10 18.27 -15.40
N PHE A 455 -19.40 19.30 -14.62
CA PHE A 455 -18.67 19.70 -13.42
C PHE A 455 -19.54 19.46 -12.21
N CYS A 456 -19.05 18.71 -11.25
CA CYS A 456 -19.76 18.39 -10.03
C CYS A 456 -19.25 19.23 -8.86
N HIS A 457 -20.15 19.62 -7.97
CA HIS A 457 -19.88 20.42 -6.79
C HIS A 457 -20.46 19.73 -5.57
N GLU A 458 -19.60 19.33 -4.65
CA GLU A 458 -19.99 18.88 -3.32
C GLU A 458 -19.70 19.99 -2.31
N TYR A 459 -20.66 20.31 -1.46
CA TYR A 459 -20.48 21.24 -0.38
C TYR A 459 -21.24 20.79 0.89
N GLU A 460 -20.64 21.03 2.03
CA GLU A 460 -21.28 20.72 3.31
C GLU A 460 -22.17 21.89 3.74
N ILE A 461 -23.44 21.57 4.04
CA ILE A 461 -24.35 22.51 4.65
C ILE A 461 -24.53 22.11 6.13
N ALA A 462 -24.15 23.00 7.02
CA ALA A 462 -24.46 22.86 8.43
C ALA A 462 -25.86 23.42 8.72
N THR A 463 -26.80 22.55 9.06
CA THR A 463 -28.14 22.93 9.50
C THR A 463 -28.38 22.34 10.87
N ASP A 464 -28.62 23.19 11.87
CA ASP A 464 -28.95 22.80 13.26
C ASP A 464 -27.95 21.86 13.94
N GLY A 465 -26.63 22.04 13.64
CA GLY A 465 -25.55 21.23 14.23
C GLY A 465 -25.34 19.87 13.58
N GLN A 466 -26.05 19.57 12.48
CA GLN A 466 -25.76 18.43 11.61
C GLN A 466 -25.19 18.90 10.28
N SER A 467 -24.11 18.29 9.83
CA SER A 467 -23.53 18.52 8.50
C SER A 467 -24.18 17.55 7.50
N ALA A 468 -24.71 18.10 6.41
CA ALA A 468 -25.21 17.32 5.29
C ALA A 468 -24.44 17.70 4.03
N THR A 469 -23.93 16.71 3.32
CA THR A 469 -23.30 16.93 2.01
C THR A 469 -24.38 17.17 0.97
N GLN A 470 -24.31 18.30 0.29
CA GLN A 470 -25.18 18.60 -0.84
C GLN A 470 -24.40 18.48 -2.14
N PHE A 471 -25.00 17.83 -3.13
CA PHE A 471 -24.45 17.64 -4.47
C PHE A 471 -25.18 18.53 -5.48
N SER A 472 -24.42 19.20 -6.33
CA SER A 472 -24.93 19.91 -7.51
C SER A 472 -23.98 19.72 -8.69
N TYR A 473 -24.46 20.03 -9.89
CA TYR A 473 -23.65 19.90 -11.10
C TYR A 473 -24.04 20.95 -12.14
N ASP A 474 -23.07 21.27 -13.01
CA ASP A 474 -23.25 22.10 -14.18
C ASP A 474 -22.92 21.31 -15.45
N ILE A 475 -23.78 21.32 -16.45
CA ILE A 475 -23.61 20.65 -17.73
C ILE A 475 -23.34 21.71 -18.81
N PHE A 476 -22.21 21.60 -19.49
CA PHE A 476 -21.85 22.50 -20.60
C PHE A 476 -21.70 21.73 -21.91
N PRO A 477 -22.34 22.17 -23.01
CA PRO A 477 -21.99 21.68 -24.34
C PRO A 477 -20.56 22.16 -24.67
N VAL A 478 -19.74 21.26 -25.20
CA VAL A 478 -18.34 21.52 -25.53
C VAL A 478 -18.01 21.08 -26.95
N LYS A 479 -16.96 21.63 -27.53
CA LYS A 479 -16.39 21.23 -28.83
C LYS A 479 -14.91 20.93 -28.68
N LEU A 480 -14.39 19.99 -29.45
CA LEU A 480 -12.97 19.73 -29.56
C LEU A 480 -12.31 20.88 -30.31
N VAL A 481 -11.25 21.44 -29.72
CA VAL A 481 -10.38 22.45 -30.32
C VAL A 481 -9.00 21.89 -30.44
N GLU A 482 -8.48 21.82 -31.66
CA GLU A 482 -7.10 21.39 -31.94
C GLU A 482 -6.19 22.61 -32.00
N THR A 483 -5.06 22.54 -31.33
CA THR A 483 -4.02 23.58 -31.34
C THR A 483 -2.64 22.95 -31.53
N ASP A 484 -1.63 23.76 -31.79
CA ASP A 484 -0.23 23.30 -31.91
C ASP A 484 0.29 22.62 -30.63
N ASN A 485 -0.37 22.86 -29.47
CA ASN A 485 -0.01 22.29 -28.17
C ASN A 485 -0.87 21.07 -27.75
N GLY A 486 -1.74 20.60 -28.64
CA GLY A 486 -2.66 19.47 -28.38
C GLY A 486 -4.14 19.85 -28.55
N ALA A 487 -5.02 18.87 -28.31
CA ALA A 487 -6.45 19.04 -28.40
C ALA A 487 -7.08 19.17 -27.01
N PHE A 488 -8.08 20.03 -26.86
CA PHE A 488 -8.84 20.20 -25.62
C PHE A 488 -10.33 20.49 -25.93
N TYR A 489 -11.18 20.29 -24.93
CA TYR A 489 -12.61 20.61 -25.04
C TYR A 489 -12.88 22.01 -24.52
N GLU A 490 -13.50 22.85 -25.37
CA GLU A 490 -13.89 24.23 -25.07
C GLU A 490 -15.39 24.36 -24.94
N LYS A 491 -15.87 25.06 -23.92
CA LYS A 491 -17.30 25.34 -23.75
C LYS A 491 -17.83 26.16 -24.94
N THR A 492 -18.97 25.74 -25.49
CA THR A 492 -19.62 26.47 -26.59
C THR A 492 -20.53 27.59 -26.10
N GLN A 493 -20.82 27.63 -24.78
CA GLN A 493 -21.57 28.67 -24.10
C GLN A 493 -21.22 28.76 -22.63
N ASP A 494 -21.40 29.93 -22.00
CA ASP A 494 -21.06 30.18 -20.60
C ASP A 494 -22.16 29.74 -19.62
N THR A 495 -23.39 29.52 -20.12
CA THR A 495 -24.51 29.12 -19.27
C THR A 495 -24.70 27.62 -19.33
N PRO A 496 -24.81 26.93 -18.16
CA PRO A 496 -25.08 25.50 -18.16
C PRO A 496 -26.46 25.18 -18.71
N VAL A 497 -26.61 23.97 -19.27
CA VAL A 497 -27.88 23.43 -19.72
C VAL A 497 -28.49 22.52 -18.66
N ALA A 498 -29.81 22.39 -18.66
CA ALA A 498 -30.49 21.55 -17.67
C ALA A 498 -30.38 20.04 -17.97
N SER A 499 -30.14 19.67 -19.23
CA SER A 499 -30.02 18.28 -19.68
C SER A 499 -29.13 18.19 -20.92
N MET A 500 -28.42 17.10 -21.10
CA MET A 500 -27.72 16.76 -22.34
C MET A 500 -28.72 16.36 -23.41
N THR A 501 -28.48 16.72 -24.67
CA THR A 501 -29.36 16.32 -25.79
C THR A 501 -28.55 15.67 -26.91
N PHE A 502 -28.91 14.43 -27.25
CA PHE A 502 -28.26 13.66 -28.31
C PHE A 502 -29.25 13.37 -29.43
N GLU A 503 -29.03 13.97 -30.61
CA GLU A 503 -29.92 13.86 -31.76
C GLU A 503 -29.35 12.87 -32.78
N ASN A 504 -30.15 11.84 -33.14
CA ASN A 504 -29.83 10.88 -34.18
C ASN A 504 -30.85 10.93 -35.31
N VAL A 505 -30.38 10.66 -36.52
CA VAL A 505 -31.20 10.64 -37.70
C VAL A 505 -31.18 9.27 -38.37
N TYR A 506 -32.36 8.67 -38.56
CA TYR A 506 -32.52 7.40 -39.28
C TYR A 506 -32.89 7.63 -40.73
N THR A 507 -32.07 7.11 -41.67
CA THR A 507 -32.15 7.48 -43.11
C THR A 507 -32.43 6.30 -44.03
N GLU A 508 -33.11 5.24 -43.57
CA GLU A 508 -33.44 4.12 -44.42
C GLU A 508 -34.44 4.53 -45.50
N LYS A 509 -34.16 4.19 -46.77
CA LYS A 509 -35.01 4.44 -47.92
C LYS A 509 -35.83 3.20 -48.24
N ALA A 510 -37.10 3.42 -48.64
CA ALA A 510 -37.90 2.34 -49.17
C ALA A 510 -37.27 1.77 -50.45
N ALA A 511 -37.26 0.45 -50.56
CA ALA A 511 -36.83 -0.18 -51.80
C ALA A 511 -37.66 0.36 -52.98
N PRO A 512 -37.07 0.67 -54.16
CA PRO A 512 -37.85 1.09 -55.35
C PRO A 512 -38.95 0.07 -55.62
N ALA A 513 -40.17 0.53 -55.78
CA ALA A 513 -41.28 -0.32 -56.17
C ALA A 513 -40.87 -1.12 -57.43
N ALA A 514 -40.92 -2.44 -57.33
CA ALA A 514 -40.70 -3.28 -58.51
C ALA A 514 -41.66 -2.86 -59.59
N ASN A 515 -41.15 -2.22 -60.68
CA ASN A 515 -41.98 -1.89 -61.84
C ASN A 515 -42.61 -3.19 -62.35
N ASP A 516 -43.95 -3.26 -62.32
CA ASP A 516 -44.72 -4.28 -62.97
C ASP A 516 -44.36 -4.26 -64.46
N LYS A 517 -43.56 -5.21 -64.87
CA LYS A 517 -43.35 -5.46 -66.32
C LYS A 517 -44.49 -6.31 -66.77
N PRO A 518 -45.19 -5.90 -67.85
CA PRO A 518 -46.35 -6.64 -68.35
C PRO A 518 -45.98 -8.07 -68.75
N ALA A 519 -46.81 -9.01 -68.37
CA ALA A 519 -46.75 -10.41 -68.79
C ALA A 519 -46.79 -10.55 -70.30
N THR A 520 -45.78 -11.18 -70.92
CA THR A 520 -45.90 -11.81 -72.21
C THR A 520 -45.83 -13.33 -72.02
N ASP A 521 -47.00 -13.91 -72.46
CA ASP A 521 -47.19 -15.36 -72.65
C ASP A 521 -46.11 -16.00 -73.54
N ASN A 522 -45.67 -17.18 -73.25
CA ASN A 522 -45.83 -18.42 -73.97
C ASN A 522 -44.90 -19.55 -73.54
N LYS A 523 -45.53 -20.54 -73.00
CA LYS A 523 -45.62 -21.98 -73.28
C LYS A 523 -44.32 -22.86 -73.36
N PRO A 524 -44.48 -24.15 -73.05
CA PRO A 524 -43.54 -24.97 -72.25
C PRO A 524 -42.84 -26.04 -73.07
N ALA A 525 -41.84 -26.64 -72.56
CA ALA A 525 -41.53 -28.08 -72.79
C ALA A 525 -40.42 -28.59 -71.81
N ALA A 526 -40.86 -29.56 -71.08
CA ALA A 526 -40.38 -30.93 -70.92
C ALA A 526 -39.04 -31.20 -70.18
N SER A 527 -39.31 -31.72 -69.04
CA SER A 527 -38.77 -32.99 -68.44
C SER A 527 -37.30 -33.35 -68.63
N THR A 528 -36.64 -33.52 -67.51
CA THR A 528 -36.22 -34.85 -67.03
C THR A 528 -35.55 -34.76 -65.66
N LYS A 529 -35.98 -35.69 -64.80
CA LYS A 529 -35.44 -36.07 -63.49
C LYS A 529 -34.49 -37.28 -63.77
N PRO A 530 -33.76 -37.84 -62.82
CA PRO A 530 -33.08 -37.41 -61.57
C PRO A 530 -31.63 -37.95 -61.47
N ALA A 531 -30.91 -37.63 -60.40
CA ALA A 531 -30.18 -38.56 -59.55
C ALA A 531 -29.19 -37.87 -58.61
N ALA A 532 -29.45 -37.99 -57.40
CA ALA A 532 -28.75 -38.74 -56.32
C ALA A 532 -27.43 -38.16 -55.77
N ASN A 533 -27.54 -37.90 -54.49
CA ASN A 533 -26.57 -38.10 -53.43
C ASN A 533 -25.10 -37.69 -53.61
N ASN A 534 -24.67 -36.75 -52.77
CA ASN A 534 -23.59 -37.09 -51.83
C ASN A 534 -23.44 -36.06 -50.67
N LYS A 535 -23.16 -36.61 -49.52
CA LYS A 535 -23.03 -36.07 -48.18
C LYS A 535 -21.78 -35.18 -48.05
N PRO A 536 -21.76 -34.14 -47.17
CA PRO A 536 -20.66 -33.19 -47.10
C PRO A 536 -19.48 -33.74 -46.29
N ALA A 537 -18.30 -33.41 -46.75
CA ALA A 537 -17.04 -33.59 -46.04
C ALA A 537 -16.77 -32.41 -45.10
N ALA A 538 -16.31 -32.73 -43.92
CA ALA A 538 -15.89 -31.79 -42.89
C ALA A 538 -14.72 -30.90 -43.38
N GLY A 539 -14.89 -29.61 -43.34
CA GLY A 539 -13.84 -28.61 -43.59
C GLY A 539 -13.21 -28.12 -42.28
N ASN A 540 -11.90 -28.15 -42.26
CA ASN A 540 -11.00 -27.76 -41.18
C ASN A 540 -11.25 -26.36 -40.67
N ILE A 541 -11.27 -26.25 -39.32
CA ILE A 541 -11.15 -24.96 -38.59
C ILE A 541 -9.67 -24.60 -38.55
N PRO A 542 -9.25 -23.39 -38.89
CA PRO A 542 -7.89 -22.95 -38.66
C PRO A 542 -7.66 -22.74 -37.16
N GLN A 543 -6.67 -23.41 -36.62
CA GLN A 543 -6.13 -23.16 -35.28
C GLN A 543 -5.42 -21.80 -35.30
N THR A 544 -5.93 -20.86 -34.50
CA THR A 544 -5.25 -19.59 -34.23
C THR A 544 -4.15 -19.83 -33.20
N GLY A 545 -2.98 -19.31 -33.53
CA GLY A 545 -1.73 -19.51 -32.80
C GLY A 545 -1.69 -18.83 -31.43
N ASP A 546 -0.76 -19.35 -30.75
CA ASP A 546 -0.18 -19.12 -29.43
C ASP A 546 -0.15 -17.64 -28.99
N SER A 547 -0.84 -17.34 -27.86
CA SER A 547 -0.95 -16.02 -27.25
C SER A 547 0.12 -15.76 -26.17
N SER A 548 1.18 -16.55 -26.09
CA SER A 548 2.21 -16.43 -25.06
C SER A 548 3.26 -15.35 -25.32
N ALA A 549 3.38 -14.84 -26.54
CA ALA A 549 4.36 -13.79 -26.88
C ALA A 549 3.87 -12.36 -26.55
N LEU A 550 2.54 -12.13 -26.56
CA LEU A 550 1.96 -10.82 -26.27
C LEU A 550 1.95 -10.46 -24.77
N ALA A 551 1.90 -11.46 -23.89
CA ALA A 551 1.90 -11.24 -22.44
C ALA A 551 3.25 -10.76 -21.89
N ILE A 552 4.36 -11.10 -22.55
CA ILE A 552 5.71 -10.67 -22.13
C ILE A 552 6.01 -9.23 -22.56
N GLU A 553 5.52 -8.79 -23.70
CA GLU A 553 5.71 -7.39 -24.15
C GLU A 553 4.87 -6.41 -23.33
N PHE A 554 3.67 -6.79 -22.87
CA PHE A 554 2.84 -5.96 -21.99
C PHE A 554 3.44 -5.81 -20.59
N ALA A 555 4.07 -6.87 -20.04
CA ALA A 555 4.72 -6.81 -18.72
C ALA A 555 5.96 -5.89 -18.73
N VAL A 556 6.70 -5.84 -19.82
CA VAL A 556 7.88 -4.94 -19.98
C VAL A 556 7.44 -3.48 -20.16
N LEU A 557 6.31 -3.23 -20.83
CA LEU A 557 5.77 -1.87 -20.98
C LEU A 557 5.20 -1.30 -19.65
N LEU A 558 4.57 -2.14 -18.84
CA LEU A 558 4.05 -1.75 -17.51
C LEU A 558 5.17 -1.43 -16.52
N MET A 559 6.29 -2.17 -16.57
CA MET A 559 7.45 -1.86 -15.71
C MET A 559 8.17 -0.57 -16.15
N ALA A 560 8.18 -0.25 -17.42
CA ALA A 560 8.77 1.01 -17.93
C ALA A 560 7.89 2.23 -17.59
N ALA A 561 6.57 2.10 -17.59
CA ALA A 561 5.64 3.15 -17.21
C ALA A 561 5.66 3.42 -15.69
N GLY A 562 5.78 2.37 -14.86
CA GLY A 562 5.92 2.50 -13.41
C GLY A 562 7.19 3.24 -12.98
N ALA A 563 8.32 2.99 -13.66
CA ALA A 563 9.58 3.69 -13.37
C ALA A 563 9.53 5.18 -13.76
N LEU A 564 8.76 5.55 -14.78
CA LEU A 564 8.64 6.94 -15.23
C LEU A 564 7.73 7.75 -14.30
N THR A 565 6.67 7.17 -13.74
CA THR A 565 5.77 7.82 -12.78
C THR A 565 6.45 8.09 -11.44
N VAL A 566 7.27 7.16 -10.94
CA VAL A 566 8.07 7.37 -9.73
C VAL A 566 9.11 8.49 -9.92
N ALA A 567 9.74 8.59 -11.09
CA ALA A 567 10.71 9.65 -11.39
C ALA A 567 10.07 11.05 -11.49
N ILE A 568 8.82 11.14 -11.95
CA ILE A 568 8.08 12.40 -12.05
C ILE A 568 7.57 12.84 -10.66
N ALA A 569 7.09 11.92 -9.83
CA ALA A 569 6.64 12.21 -8.47
C ALA A 569 7.77 12.69 -7.57
N THR A 570 8.95 12.04 -7.63
CA THR A 570 10.13 12.47 -6.86
C THR A 570 10.67 13.83 -7.30
N LYS A 571 10.52 14.20 -8.58
CA LYS A 571 10.94 15.51 -9.11
C LYS A 571 9.98 16.63 -8.69
N LYS A 572 8.69 16.33 -8.50
CA LYS A 572 7.67 17.28 -8.03
C LYS A 572 7.84 17.57 -6.53
N ILE A 573 8.10 16.55 -5.72
CA ILE A 573 8.35 16.69 -4.27
C ILE A 573 9.62 17.49 -3.99
N ARG A 574 10.69 17.30 -4.77
CA ARG A 574 11.94 18.08 -4.63
C ARG A 574 11.78 19.56 -4.97
N LYS A 575 10.86 19.89 -5.88
CA LYS A 575 10.61 21.29 -6.29
C LYS A 575 9.76 22.09 -5.28
N GLU A 576 8.96 21.42 -4.45
CA GLU A 576 8.17 22.04 -3.38
C GLU A 576 8.98 22.25 -2.09
N HIS A 577 10.09 21.52 -1.90
CA HIS A 577 10.98 21.70 -0.74
C HIS A 577 11.98 22.87 -0.90
N ASP A 578 12.27 23.30 -2.14
CA ASP A 578 13.18 24.40 -2.42
C ASP A 578 12.50 25.79 -2.46
N VAL A 579 11.20 25.88 -2.13
CA VAL A 579 10.38 27.14 -2.13
C VAL A 579 9.79 27.45 -0.75
N ARG A 580 10.27 26.80 0.31
CA ARG A 580 9.92 27.20 1.69
C ARG A 580 11.14 27.54 2.52
#